data_2f2b7991e90e137da48cf7ed06163e35
#
_entry.id   2f2b7991e90e137da48cf7ed06163e35
#
_cell.length_a   1.000
_cell.length_b   1.000
_cell.length_c   1.000
_cell.angle_alpha   90.00
_cell.angle_beta   90.00
_cell.angle_gamma   90.00
#
_symmetry.space_group_name_H-M   'P 1'
#
loop_
_entity.id
_entity.type
_entity.pdbx_description
1 polymer ?
#
loop_
_entity_poly.entity_id
_entity_poly.type
_entity_poly.pdbx_seq_one_letter_code
_entity_poly.pdbx_strand_id
1 'polypeptide(L)'
;MKKILYAALLCTLFTTGCKEDEKLLFNEKARAELVSENQKAPADHPFSFVWGSDTRVRDTVFIPIRVIGGSAPTNRHVLFEQVSEYIVDYTYDNKGYIIDSTVTERTDKAIPGTHYVPLNDESIRPLFTIKAGRVKDSVGIVVLRHASLKKASVRLRLRLKENEDFALGERRLQEQTIIISDKLEMPSNWNYTTKAYLGNYSAPKHRLMMQVVGSKVDDVWIAEVNKSIELIVYWRGKFIEALEAFNSNPANIASGLAPMREDPTNASSPLVTFPSRV
;
A
#
# COMPACT_ATOMS: atom_id res chain seq x y z
N MET A 1 60.23 -10.93 -53.33
CA MET A 1 60.33 -9.79 -52.40
C MET A 1 59.06 -8.93 -52.38
N LYS A 2 58.47 -8.53 -53.53
CA LYS A 2 57.21 -7.70 -53.52
C LYS A 2 56.03 -8.33 -52.79
N LYS A 3 55.80 -9.69 -52.87
CA LYS A 3 54.70 -10.39 -52.21
C LYS A 3 54.82 -10.43 -50.67
N ILE A 4 56.06 -10.41 -50.16
CA ILE A 4 56.34 -10.38 -48.72
C ILE A 4 56.02 -8.99 -48.12
N LEU A 5 56.31 -7.96 -48.94
CA LEU A 5 56.07 -6.56 -48.56
C LEU A 5 54.50 -6.28 -48.37
N TYR A 6 53.71 -6.83 -49.28
CA TYR A 6 52.24 -6.70 -49.17
C TYR A 6 51.65 -7.47 -48.01
N ALA A 7 52.20 -8.64 -47.65
CA ALA A 7 51.78 -9.40 -46.48
C ALA A 7 52.13 -8.66 -45.17
N ALA A 8 53.29 -8.04 -45.08
CA ALA A 8 53.68 -7.21 -43.94
C ALA A 8 52.84 -5.93 -43.80
N LEU A 9 52.45 -5.30 -44.90
CA LEU A 9 51.58 -4.12 -44.90
C LEU A 9 50.15 -4.46 -44.51
N LEU A 10 49.63 -5.66 -44.82
CA LEU A 10 48.31 -6.11 -44.47
C LEU A 10 48.20 -6.46 -42.98
N CYS A 11 49.29 -6.95 -42.36
CA CYS A 11 49.29 -7.26 -40.91
C CYS A 11 49.33 -6.00 -40.02
N THR A 12 49.83 -4.87 -40.50
CA THR A 12 49.87 -3.61 -39.72
C THR A 12 48.52 -2.89 -39.66
N LEU A 13 47.56 -3.26 -40.51
CA LEU A 13 46.21 -2.67 -40.52
C LEU A 13 45.25 -3.26 -39.46
N PHE A 14 45.61 -4.36 -38.80
CA PHE A 14 44.77 -5.01 -37.79
C PHE A 14 45.13 -4.66 -36.33
N THR A 15 46.07 -3.77 -36.08
CA THR A 15 46.50 -3.39 -34.74
C THR A 15 45.84 -2.13 -34.20
N THR A 16 44.86 -1.55 -34.90
CA THR A 16 43.98 -0.56 -34.26
C THR A 16 42.97 -1.31 -33.45
N GLY A 17 43.40 -1.91 -32.34
CA GLY A 17 42.51 -2.44 -31.32
C GLY A 17 41.62 -1.30 -30.87
N CYS A 18 40.29 -1.54 -30.85
CA CYS A 18 39.36 -0.69 -30.15
C CYS A 18 39.92 -0.43 -28.75
N LYS A 19 40.21 0.83 -28.44
CA LYS A 19 40.31 1.20 -27.02
C LYS A 19 39.01 0.76 -26.37
N GLU A 20 39.12 -0.15 -25.43
CA GLU A 20 38.01 -0.46 -24.55
C GLU A 20 37.55 0.87 -23.95
N ASP A 21 36.36 1.32 -24.30
CA ASP A 21 35.81 2.55 -23.76
C ASP A 21 35.87 2.43 -22.24
N GLU A 22 36.42 3.42 -21.55
CA GLU A 22 36.43 3.46 -20.10
C GLU A 22 35.00 3.23 -19.63
N LYS A 23 34.81 2.17 -18.87
CA LYS A 23 33.49 1.88 -18.27
C LYS A 23 33.01 3.15 -17.62
N LEU A 24 31.88 3.68 -18.07
CA LEU A 24 31.22 4.81 -17.44
C LEU A 24 30.85 4.38 -16.02
N LEU A 25 31.75 4.62 -15.09
CA LEU A 25 31.51 4.36 -13.67
C LEU A 25 30.63 5.48 -13.13
N PHE A 26 29.59 5.10 -12.40
CA PHE A 26 28.75 6.06 -11.68
C PHE A 26 29.60 6.63 -10.53
N ASN A 27 30.14 7.83 -10.70
CA ASN A 27 31.00 8.51 -9.72
C ASN A 27 30.24 9.53 -8.87
N GLU A 28 28.94 9.69 -9.09
CA GLU A 28 28.11 10.58 -8.30
C GLU A 28 27.66 9.90 -6.99
N LYS A 29 27.17 10.70 -6.05
CA LYS A 29 26.52 10.23 -4.85
C LYS A 29 25.33 9.35 -5.21
N ALA A 30 25.20 8.18 -4.60
CA ALA A 30 24.07 7.29 -4.82
C ALA A 30 22.74 8.01 -4.56
N ARG A 31 21.72 7.69 -5.34
CA ARG A 31 20.38 8.32 -5.22
C ARG A 31 19.37 7.32 -4.73
N ALA A 32 18.54 7.73 -3.80
CA ALA A 32 17.42 6.92 -3.31
C ALA A 32 16.12 7.28 -4.03
N GLU A 33 15.33 6.25 -4.35
CA GLU A 33 14.01 6.37 -4.98
C GLU A 33 13.05 5.36 -4.39
N LEU A 34 11.78 5.75 -4.26
CA LEU A 34 10.69 4.83 -3.96
C LEU A 34 10.37 3.99 -5.19
N VAL A 35 10.07 2.70 -4.97
CA VAL A 35 9.74 1.81 -6.09
C VAL A 35 8.30 2.02 -6.49
N SER A 36 8.09 2.21 -7.79
CA SER A 36 6.78 2.30 -8.40
C SER A 36 6.69 1.37 -9.60
N GLU A 37 5.55 0.77 -9.79
CA GLU A 37 5.25 0.07 -11.03
C GLU A 37 5.17 1.09 -12.18
N ASN A 38 5.80 0.75 -13.32
CA ASN A 38 5.80 1.58 -14.53
C ASN A 38 6.43 2.98 -14.40
N GLN A 39 7.30 3.22 -13.42
CA GLN A 39 8.01 4.50 -13.20
C GLN A 39 7.08 5.72 -13.07
N LYS A 40 5.83 5.51 -12.71
CA LYS A 40 4.91 6.58 -12.31
C LYS A 40 5.14 6.93 -10.84
N ALA A 41 4.51 8.01 -10.37
CA ALA A 41 4.50 8.29 -8.93
C ALA A 41 3.98 7.06 -8.17
N PRO A 42 4.58 6.72 -7.01
CA PRO A 42 4.09 5.61 -6.20
C PRO A 42 2.61 5.79 -5.87
N ALA A 43 1.84 4.71 -6.04
CA ALA A 43 0.42 4.72 -5.66
C ALA A 43 0.26 4.89 -4.16
N ASP A 44 -0.87 5.43 -3.72
CA ASP A 44 -1.23 5.43 -2.31
C ASP A 44 -1.17 4.01 -1.74
N HIS A 45 -0.60 3.88 -0.54
CA HIS A 45 -0.43 2.60 0.15
C HIS A 45 -1.50 2.47 1.25
N PRO A 46 -2.63 1.81 1.01
CA PRO A 46 -3.65 1.63 2.03
C PRO A 46 -3.20 0.62 3.08
N PHE A 47 -3.35 1.00 4.35
CA PHE A 47 -3.13 0.14 5.51
C PHE A 47 -4.32 0.24 6.46
N SER A 48 -4.80 -0.91 6.95
CA SER A 48 -5.86 -0.91 7.94
C SER A 48 -5.55 -1.88 9.07
N PHE A 49 -5.72 -1.43 10.32
CA PHE A 49 -5.61 -2.25 11.51
C PHE A 49 -6.73 -3.29 11.62
N VAL A 50 -7.84 -3.07 10.94
CA VAL A 50 -8.98 -3.99 10.95
C VAL A 50 -8.64 -5.40 10.47
N TRP A 51 -7.56 -5.54 9.66
CA TRP A 51 -7.09 -6.82 9.15
C TRP A 51 -6.25 -7.63 10.15
N GLY A 52 -5.96 -7.06 11.32
CA GLY A 52 -5.19 -7.70 12.38
C GLY A 52 -6.02 -8.02 13.60
N SER A 53 -5.36 -8.57 14.64
CA SER A 53 -5.98 -8.78 15.95
C SER A 53 -6.42 -7.45 16.58
N ASP A 54 -7.52 -7.46 17.33
CA ASP A 54 -7.98 -6.29 18.08
C ASP A 54 -6.97 -5.82 19.14
N THR A 55 -6.09 -6.69 19.60
CA THR A 55 -4.99 -6.36 20.52
C THR A 55 -3.79 -5.71 19.86
N ARG A 56 -3.73 -5.66 18.53
CA ARG A 56 -2.63 -5.05 17.78
C ARG A 56 -2.71 -3.54 17.85
N VAL A 57 -1.84 -2.92 18.62
CA VAL A 57 -1.78 -1.46 18.81
C VAL A 57 -0.79 -0.75 17.88
N ARG A 58 0.10 -1.50 17.24
CA ARG A 58 1.12 -0.99 16.29
C ARG A 58 1.43 -2.01 15.22
N ASP A 59 1.87 -1.52 14.06
CA ASP A 59 2.34 -2.34 12.94
C ASP A 59 3.41 -1.62 12.14
N THR A 60 4.05 -2.35 11.20
CA THR A 60 5.06 -1.77 10.31
C THR A 60 4.64 -1.92 8.86
N VAL A 61 4.51 -0.79 8.18
CA VAL A 61 4.27 -0.72 6.74
C VAL A 61 5.62 -0.64 6.04
N PHE A 62 5.91 -1.61 5.16
CA PHE A 62 7.16 -1.64 4.41
C PHE A 62 7.00 -0.98 3.06
N ILE A 63 7.83 0.02 2.80
CA ILE A 63 7.88 0.76 1.53
C ILE A 63 9.11 0.30 0.75
N PRO A 64 8.94 -0.26 -0.46
CA PRO A 64 10.06 -0.65 -1.30
C PRO A 64 10.88 0.56 -1.74
N ILE A 65 12.20 0.43 -1.68
CA ILE A 65 13.14 1.47 -2.08
C ILE A 65 14.21 0.88 -3.01
N ARG A 66 14.67 1.68 -3.95
CA ARG A 66 15.81 1.34 -4.80
C ARG A 66 16.90 2.41 -4.74
N VAL A 67 18.11 2.00 -5.00
CA VAL A 67 19.29 2.85 -5.11
C VAL A 67 19.72 2.93 -6.55
N ILE A 68 19.88 4.13 -7.06
CA ILE A 68 20.55 4.42 -8.33
C ILE A 68 22.01 4.69 -8.03
N GLY A 69 22.88 3.94 -8.67
CA GLY A 69 24.32 3.87 -8.40
C GLY A 69 24.73 2.49 -7.92
N GLY A 70 25.94 2.34 -7.43
CA GLY A 70 26.48 1.07 -6.96
C GLY A 70 25.93 0.63 -5.59
N SER A 71 26.07 -0.66 -5.29
CA SER A 71 25.96 -1.16 -3.93
C SER A 71 27.12 -0.63 -3.08
N ALA A 72 26.89 -0.51 -1.76
CA ALA A 72 27.93 -0.12 -0.82
C ALA A 72 28.31 -1.29 0.11
N PRO A 73 29.55 -1.39 0.58
CA PRO A 73 29.98 -2.44 1.51
C PRO A 73 29.43 -2.24 2.93
N THR A 74 28.84 -1.08 3.23
CA THR A 74 28.27 -0.71 4.52
C THR A 74 26.77 -0.48 4.42
N ASN A 75 26.09 -0.54 5.56
CA ASN A 75 24.70 -0.13 5.68
C ASN A 75 24.57 1.37 5.43
N ARG A 76 23.49 1.78 4.74
CA ARG A 76 23.19 3.18 4.43
C ARG A 76 21.80 3.54 4.96
N HIS A 77 21.64 4.74 5.48
CA HIS A 77 20.39 5.20 6.06
C HIS A 77 19.61 6.06 5.08
N VAL A 78 18.29 5.87 5.09
CA VAL A 78 17.34 6.71 4.35
C VAL A 78 16.64 7.63 5.34
N LEU A 79 16.42 8.88 4.96
CA LEU A 79 15.66 9.83 5.76
C LEU A 79 14.35 10.19 5.07
N PHE A 80 13.32 10.36 5.89
CA PHE A 80 12.02 10.84 5.46
C PHE A 80 11.59 12.08 6.25
N GLU A 81 10.74 12.87 5.63
CA GLU A 81 9.93 13.88 6.29
C GLU A 81 8.47 13.69 5.94
N GLN A 82 7.58 14.12 6.83
CA GLN A 82 6.16 14.25 6.51
C GLN A 82 5.94 15.58 5.81
N VAL A 83 5.21 15.55 4.70
CA VAL A 83 4.83 16.76 3.95
C VAL A 83 3.31 16.92 3.88
N SER A 84 2.86 18.17 3.68
CA SER A 84 1.45 18.47 3.48
C SER A 84 0.97 17.98 2.12
N GLU A 85 -0.30 17.58 2.05
CA GLU A 85 -1.01 17.31 0.80
C GLU A 85 -2.03 18.41 0.56
N TYR A 86 -2.28 18.71 -0.71
CA TYR A 86 -3.23 19.71 -1.13
C TYR A 86 -4.25 19.12 -2.09
N ILE A 87 -5.48 19.59 -1.97
CA ILE A 87 -6.56 19.34 -2.92
C ILE A 87 -6.62 20.54 -3.84
N VAL A 88 -6.68 20.27 -5.15
CA VAL A 88 -6.88 21.32 -6.15
C VAL A 88 -8.27 21.12 -6.75
N ASP A 89 -9.17 22.04 -6.45
CA ASP A 89 -10.51 22.09 -7.01
C ASP A 89 -10.51 23.05 -8.20
N TYR A 90 -10.93 22.54 -9.36
CA TYR A 90 -10.98 23.33 -10.60
C TYR A 90 -12.40 23.81 -10.86
N THR A 91 -12.51 25.09 -11.21
CA THR A 91 -13.76 25.68 -11.74
C THR A 91 -13.71 25.66 -13.26
N TYR A 92 -14.79 25.19 -13.87
CA TYR A 92 -14.89 25.05 -15.31
C TYR A 92 -15.95 26.02 -15.87
N ASP A 93 -15.72 26.52 -17.09
CA ASP A 93 -16.73 27.22 -17.84
C ASP A 93 -17.77 26.26 -18.44
N ASN A 94 -18.79 26.81 -19.14
CA ASN A 94 -19.84 26.05 -19.77
C ASN A 94 -19.37 25.21 -20.98
N LYS A 95 -18.09 25.34 -21.39
CA LYS A 95 -17.46 24.58 -22.46
C LYS A 95 -16.48 23.51 -21.92
N GLY A 96 -16.32 23.44 -20.59
CA GLY A 96 -15.41 22.49 -19.93
C GLY A 96 -13.96 22.96 -19.82
N TYR A 97 -13.65 24.24 -20.06
CA TYR A 97 -12.30 24.80 -19.85
C TYR A 97 -12.13 25.24 -18.41
N ILE A 98 -10.93 24.97 -17.85
CA ILE A 98 -10.57 25.46 -16.53
C ILE A 98 -10.44 26.98 -16.57
N ILE A 99 -11.21 27.68 -15.72
CA ILE A 99 -11.21 29.14 -15.61
C ILE A 99 -10.63 29.62 -14.26
N ASP A 100 -10.60 28.73 -13.24
CA ASP A 100 -10.04 29.02 -11.93
C ASP A 100 -9.66 27.73 -11.20
N SER A 101 -8.85 27.83 -10.14
CA SER A 101 -8.53 26.72 -9.25
C SER A 101 -8.33 27.21 -7.81
N THR A 102 -8.85 26.44 -6.86
CA THR A 102 -8.65 26.65 -5.43
C THR A 102 -7.76 25.55 -4.89
N VAL A 103 -6.71 25.92 -4.15
CA VAL A 103 -5.78 24.98 -3.51
C VAL A 103 -6.02 24.99 -2.01
N THR A 104 -6.43 23.84 -1.45
CA THR A 104 -6.73 23.68 -0.03
C THR A 104 -5.86 22.61 0.59
N GLU A 105 -5.22 22.89 1.73
CA GLU A 105 -4.46 21.86 2.46
C GLU A 105 -5.43 20.82 3.03
N ARG A 106 -5.08 19.52 2.89
CA ARG A 106 -5.84 18.42 3.47
C ARG A 106 -5.78 18.45 5.00
N THR A 107 -6.92 18.23 5.61
CA THR A 107 -7.07 18.20 7.08
C THR A 107 -6.94 16.80 7.69
N ASP A 108 -6.99 15.75 6.86
CA ASP A 108 -6.89 14.34 7.27
C ASP A 108 -5.42 13.85 7.39
N LYS A 109 -4.54 14.75 7.79
CA LYS A 109 -3.11 14.49 7.98
C LYS A 109 -2.84 13.60 9.20
N ALA A 110 -1.97 12.60 9.05
CA ALA A 110 -1.52 11.77 10.17
C ALA A 110 -0.70 12.61 11.18
N ILE A 111 -0.87 12.32 12.46
CA ILE A 111 -0.23 13.04 13.57
C ILE A 111 0.89 12.15 14.14
N PRO A 112 2.15 12.64 14.21
CA PRO A 112 3.25 11.90 14.81
C PRO A 112 2.97 11.62 16.30
N GLY A 113 3.36 10.45 16.78
CA GLY A 113 3.08 9.97 18.14
C GLY A 113 1.65 9.49 18.37
N THR A 114 0.71 9.80 17.47
CA THR A 114 -0.70 9.36 17.54
C THR A 114 -1.01 8.30 16.49
N HIS A 115 -0.64 8.54 15.24
CA HIS A 115 -0.97 7.64 14.12
C HIS A 115 0.25 6.90 13.57
N TYR A 116 1.45 7.37 13.88
CA TYR A 116 2.72 6.73 13.53
C TYR A 116 3.83 7.15 14.52
N VAL A 117 4.86 6.31 14.65
CA VAL A 117 6.05 6.65 15.45
C VAL A 117 6.81 7.76 14.71
N PRO A 118 7.18 8.87 15.40
CA PRO A 118 7.90 9.98 14.76
C PRO A 118 9.11 9.49 13.95
N LEU A 119 9.29 10.02 12.74
CA LEU A 119 10.30 9.54 11.78
C LEU A 119 11.75 9.72 12.26
N ASN A 120 11.96 10.58 13.25
CA ASN A 120 13.25 10.83 13.91
C ASN A 120 13.44 10.05 15.20
N ASP A 121 12.55 9.14 15.56
CA ASP A 121 12.68 8.31 16.76
C ASP A 121 13.79 7.27 16.55
N GLU A 122 14.78 7.26 17.48
CA GLU A 122 15.94 6.35 17.41
C GLU A 122 15.54 4.87 17.45
N SER A 123 14.40 4.52 18.08
CA SER A 123 13.94 3.14 18.18
C SER A 123 13.57 2.52 16.84
N ILE A 124 13.19 3.34 15.84
CA ILE A 124 12.83 2.89 14.49
C ILE A 124 13.93 3.13 13.45
N ARG A 125 15.04 3.77 13.82
CA ARG A 125 16.17 4.02 12.92
C ARG A 125 16.67 2.78 12.17
N PRO A 126 16.76 1.58 12.78
CA PRO A 126 17.14 0.37 12.05
C PRO A 126 16.22 0.01 10.88
N LEU A 127 14.94 0.42 10.93
CA LEU A 127 13.95 0.18 9.86
C LEU A 127 14.19 1.05 8.62
N PHE A 128 14.97 2.13 8.72
CA PHE A 128 15.35 3.03 7.62
C PHE A 128 16.69 2.69 7.00
N THR A 129 17.13 1.43 7.14
CA THR A 129 18.46 1.01 6.71
C THR A 129 18.41 0.14 5.46
N ILE A 130 19.10 0.57 4.41
CA ILE A 130 19.43 -0.26 3.26
C ILE A 130 20.68 -1.04 3.61
N LYS A 131 20.59 -2.36 3.61
CA LYS A 131 21.66 -3.27 4.01
C LYS A 131 22.82 -3.23 3.02
N ALA A 132 24.02 -3.47 3.56
CA ALA A 132 25.24 -3.62 2.75
C ALA A 132 25.04 -4.58 1.57
N GLY A 133 25.62 -4.24 0.43
CA GLY A 133 25.53 -5.02 -0.80
C GLY A 133 24.20 -4.89 -1.56
N ARG A 134 23.19 -4.19 -1.03
CA ARG A 134 21.87 -4.08 -1.65
C ARG A 134 21.68 -2.76 -2.40
N VAL A 135 21.00 -2.85 -3.54
CA VAL A 135 20.48 -1.73 -4.33
C VAL A 135 18.93 -1.71 -4.39
N LYS A 136 18.30 -2.74 -3.83
CA LYS A 136 16.86 -2.81 -3.60
C LYS A 136 16.63 -3.34 -2.19
N ASP A 137 15.81 -2.65 -1.42
CA ASP A 137 15.44 -3.03 -0.06
C ASP A 137 14.04 -2.47 0.26
N SER A 138 13.62 -2.53 1.50
CA SER A 138 12.40 -1.87 1.97
C SER A 138 12.67 -1.19 3.31
N VAL A 139 12.01 -0.06 3.51
CA VAL A 139 12.07 0.72 4.75
C VAL A 139 10.74 0.60 5.49
N GLY A 140 10.78 0.54 6.81
CA GLY A 140 9.62 0.28 7.64
C GLY A 140 9.10 1.55 8.32
N ILE A 141 7.84 1.90 8.06
CA ILE A 141 7.13 2.96 8.76
C ILE A 141 6.24 2.35 9.83
N VAL A 142 6.49 2.69 11.09
CA VAL A 142 5.71 2.14 12.21
C VAL A 142 4.46 2.97 12.41
N VAL A 143 3.31 2.38 12.11
CA VAL A 143 1.98 2.98 12.29
C VAL A 143 1.39 2.58 13.64
N LEU A 144 0.60 3.46 14.23
CA LEU A 144 -0.01 3.32 15.56
C LEU A 144 -1.54 3.29 15.42
N ARG A 145 -2.16 2.34 16.12
CA ARG A 145 -3.60 2.24 16.20
C ARG A 145 -4.15 3.26 17.20
N HIS A 146 -5.00 4.15 16.73
CA HIS A 146 -5.66 5.15 17.55
C HIS A 146 -7.19 5.12 17.34
N ALA A 147 -7.95 5.50 18.35
CA ALA A 147 -9.42 5.45 18.31
C ALA A 147 -10.03 6.31 17.18
N SER A 148 -9.36 7.40 16.78
CA SER A 148 -9.79 8.25 15.66
C SER A 148 -9.87 7.50 14.34
N LEU A 149 -9.01 6.48 14.12
CA LEU A 149 -8.96 5.69 12.89
C LEU A 149 -10.20 4.83 12.66
N LYS A 150 -11.00 4.60 13.71
CA LYS A 150 -12.31 3.96 13.58
C LYS A 150 -13.36 4.88 12.95
N LYS A 151 -13.16 6.19 13.05
CA LYS A 151 -14.08 7.21 12.51
C LYS A 151 -13.66 7.68 11.13
N ALA A 152 -12.39 7.98 10.95
CA ALA A 152 -11.83 8.49 9.71
C ALA A 152 -10.44 7.92 9.45
N SER A 153 -10.10 7.71 8.17
CA SER A 153 -8.73 7.41 7.74
C SER A 153 -7.88 8.67 7.81
N VAL A 154 -6.58 8.51 8.03
CA VAL A 154 -5.63 9.61 7.96
C VAL A 154 -4.55 9.32 6.92
N ARG A 155 -3.92 10.36 6.41
CA ARG A 155 -2.92 10.29 5.35
C ARG A 155 -1.54 10.70 5.88
N LEU A 156 -0.57 9.83 5.68
CA LEU A 156 0.84 10.09 5.98
C LEU A 156 1.59 10.23 4.65
N ARG A 157 1.75 11.45 4.17
CA ARG A 157 2.58 11.72 2.98
C ARG A 157 4.02 11.87 3.38
N LEU A 158 4.84 10.99 2.88
CA LEU A 158 6.27 10.89 3.12
C LEU A 158 7.03 11.42 1.90
N ARG A 159 8.11 12.15 2.16
CA ARG A 159 9.10 12.57 1.16
C ARG A 159 10.48 12.11 1.60
N LEU A 160 11.25 11.55 0.67
CA LEU A 160 12.67 11.28 0.87
C LEU A 160 13.43 12.58 1.12
N LYS A 161 14.39 12.54 2.03
CA LYS A 161 15.35 13.63 2.29
C LYS A 161 16.74 13.22 1.86
N GLU A 162 17.46 14.18 1.33
CA GLU A 162 18.90 14.04 1.11
C GLU A 162 19.65 13.92 2.44
N ASN A 163 20.69 13.08 2.47
CA ASN A 163 21.57 12.90 3.62
C ASN A 163 22.99 12.55 3.17
N GLU A 164 23.84 12.12 4.09
CA GLU A 164 25.24 11.75 3.77
C GLU A 164 25.32 10.58 2.79
N ASP A 165 24.43 9.59 2.90
CA ASP A 165 24.41 8.36 2.12
C ASP A 165 23.76 8.53 0.74
N PHE A 166 22.76 9.40 0.62
CA PHE A 166 21.91 9.50 -0.57
C PHE A 166 21.60 10.94 -0.98
N ALA A 167 21.73 11.19 -2.27
CA ALA A 167 21.04 12.26 -2.97
C ALA A 167 19.63 11.78 -3.37
N LEU A 168 18.78 12.71 -3.83
CA LEU A 168 17.44 12.39 -4.32
C LEU A 168 17.48 11.93 -5.78
N GLY A 169 16.69 10.90 -6.08
CA GLY A 169 16.48 10.41 -7.43
C GLY A 169 15.42 11.20 -8.21
N GLU A 170 14.65 10.52 -9.05
CA GLU A 170 13.62 11.14 -9.86
C GLU A 170 12.51 11.78 -8.98
N ARG A 171 12.15 13.04 -9.27
CA ARG A 171 11.19 13.81 -8.47
C ARG A 171 9.86 13.08 -8.23
N ARG A 172 9.35 12.36 -9.23
CA ARG A 172 8.09 11.60 -9.12
C ARG A 172 8.19 10.39 -8.18
N LEU A 173 9.41 9.94 -7.88
CA LEU A 173 9.72 8.76 -7.07
C LEU A 173 10.25 9.13 -5.68
N GLN A 174 10.06 10.36 -5.24
CA GLN A 174 10.52 10.84 -3.93
C GLN A 174 9.44 10.82 -2.87
N GLU A 175 8.18 10.70 -3.25
CA GLU A 175 7.06 10.81 -2.33
C GLU A 175 6.14 9.60 -2.40
N GLN A 176 5.56 9.22 -1.27
CA GLN A 176 4.52 8.20 -1.17
C GLN A 176 3.57 8.53 -0.02
N THR A 177 2.29 8.25 -0.20
CA THR A 177 1.29 8.40 0.85
C THR A 177 0.89 7.03 1.41
N ILE A 178 0.89 6.90 2.74
CA ILE A 178 0.26 5.78 3.46
C ILE A 178 -1.10 6.27 3.96
N ILE A 179 -2.17 5.54 3.61
CA ILE A 179 -3.50 5.78 4.13
C ILE A 179 -3.72 4.83 5.30
N ILE A 180 -3.81 5.39 6.53
CA ILE A 180 -3.92 4.60 7.76
C ILE A 180 -5.37 4.63 8.23
N SER A 181 -5.96 3.46 8.47
CA SER A 181 -7.34 3.31 8.94
C SER A 181 -7.48 2.20 9.97
N ASP A 182 -8.61 2.18 10.68
CA ASP A 182 -9.09 1.06 11.50
C ASP A 182 -10.58 0.83 11.18
N LYS A 183 -10.95 1.07 9.92
CA LYS A 183 -12.30 0.90 9.39
C LYS A 183 -12.33 -0.27 8.46
N LEU A 184 -13.40 -1.03 8.58
CA LEU A 184 -13.73 -2.05 7.61
C LEU A 184 -14.55 -1.39 6.51
N GLU A 185 -13.92 -1.18 5.36
CA GLU A 185 -14.55 -0.57 4.20
C GLU A 185 -15.10 -1.64 3.26
N MET A 186 -16.16 -1.29 2.55
CA MET A 186 -16.72 -2.16 1.53
C MET A 186 -15.71 -2.33 0.40
N PRO A 187 -15.37 -3.57 0.00
CA PRO A 187 -14.56 -3.80 -1.19
C PRO A 187 -15.14 -3.09 -2.41
N SER A 188 -14.28 -2.49 -3.23
CA SER A 188 -14.71 -1.70 -4.39
C SER A 188 -15.46 -2.54 -5.44
N ASN A 189 -15.16 -3.84 -5.48
CA ASN A 189 -15.80 -4.81 -6.35
C ASN A 189 -16.99 -5.56 -5.71
N TRP A 190 -17.60 -5.02 -4.63
CA TRP A 190 -18.88 -5.48 -4.09
C TRP A 190 -20.03 -5.07 -5.03
N ASN A 191 -20.02 -5.67 -6.21
CA ASN A 191 -20.88 -5.37 -7.35
C ASN A 191 -22.23 -6.10 -7.28
N TYR A 192 -23.00 -6.07 -8.38
CA TYR A 192 -24.29 -6.73 -8.50
C TYR A 192 -24.18 -8.24 -8.20
N THR A 193 -23.21 -8.93 -8.77
CA THR A 193 -23.00 -10.37 -8.55
C THR A 193 -22.73 -10.68 -7.08
N THR A 194 -21.80 -9.96 -6.47
CA THR A 194 -21.50 -10.12 -5.02
C THR A 194 -22.75 -9.87 -4.17
N LYS A 195 -23.54 -8.82 -4.48
CA LYS A 195 -24.78 -8.53 -3.77
C LYS A 195 -25.85 -9.62 -3.94
N ALA A 196 -25.95 -10.21 -5.13
CA ALA A 196 -26.92 -11.28 -5.39
C ALA A 196 -26.65 -12.52 -4.49
N TYR A 197 -25.39 -12.86 -4.27
CA TYR A 197 -25.01 -14.05 -3.49
C TYR A 197 -24.74 -13.77 -2.01
N LEU A 198 -24.12 -12.64 -1.68
CA LEU A 198 -23.72 -12.30 -0.31
C LEU A 198 -24.63 -11.24 0.35
N GLY A 199 -25.55 -10.64 -0.41
CA GLY A 199 -26.46 -9.62 0.07
C GLY A 199 -25.82 -8.23 0.17
N ASN A 200 -26.53 -7.30 0.79
CA ASN A 200 -26.02 -5.96 1.05
C ASN A 200 -24.80 -6.01 1.98
N TYR A 201 -23.87 -5.09 1.74
CA TYR A 201 -22.72 -4.92 2.61
C TYR A 201 -23.11 -4.37 3.97
N SER A 202 -22.48 -4.89 5.03
CA SER A 202 -22.40 -4.24 6.34
C SER A 202 -21.09 -4.64 7.01
N ALA A 203 -20.57 -3.77 7.89
CA ALA A 203 -19.31 -4.05 8.60
C ALA A 203 -19.39 -5.30 9.50
N PRO A 204 -20.48 -5.56 10.25
CA PRO A 204 -20.63 -6.81 11.01
C PRO A 204 -20.62 -8.06 10.12
N LYS A 205 -21.34 -8.02 8.98
CA LYS A 205 -21.30 -9.10 7.98
C LYS A 205 -19.88 -9.37 7.50
N HIS A 206 -19.17 -8.32 7.12
CA HIS A 206 -17.80 -8.43 6.62
C HIS A 206 -16.85 -9.03 7.69
N ARG A 207 -16.97 -8.62 8.96
CA ARG A 207 -16.21 -9.25 10.07
C ARG A 207 -16.50 -10.73 10.21
N LEU A 208 -17.77 -11.11 10.16
CA LEU A 208 -18.16 -12.53 10.20
C LEU A 208 -17.52 -13.30 9.03
N MET A 209 -17.58 -12.75 7.83
CA MET A 209 -16.95 -13.36 6.65
C MET A 209 -15.45 -13.55 6.86
N MET A 210 -14.75 -12.54 7.36
CA MET A 210 -13.31 -12.63 7.65
C MET A 210 -12.98 -13.71 8.70
N GLN A 211 -13.80 -13.84 9.74
CA GLN A 211 -13.64 -14.90 10.76
C GLN A 211 -13.78 -16.29 10.15
N VAL A 212 -14.75 -16.48 9.26
CA VAL A 212 -14.99 -17.76 8.57
C VAL A 212 -13.89 -18.09 7.56
N VAL A 213 -13.43 -17.09 6.80
CA VAL A 213 -12.37 -17.25 5.79
C VAL A 213 -11.00 -17.42 6.46
N GLY A 214 -10.81 -16.88 7.66
CA GLY A 214 -9.52 -16.86 8.37
C GLY A 214 -8.50 -15.89 7.77
N SER A 215 -8.92 -15.02 6.86
CA SER A 215 -8.07 -14.04 6.17
C SER A 215 -8.88 -12.80 5.77
N LYS A 216 -8.21 -11.86 5.08
CA LYS A 216 -8.89 -10.67 4.52
C LYS A 216 -9.94 -11.06 3.48
N VAL A 217 -11.07 -10.37 3.54
CA VAL A 217 -12.12 -10.41 2.51
C VAL A 217 -12.07 -9.06 1.78
N ASP A 218 -11.00 -8.82 1.06
CA ASP A 218 -10.73 -7.60 0.30
C ASP A 218 -11.10 -7.75 -1.19
N ASP A 219 -10.75 -6.74 -1.98
CA ASP A 219 -11.02 -6.75 -3.43
C ASP A 219 -10.41 -7.96 -4.14
N VAL A 220 -9.25 -8.44 -3.69
CA VAL A 220 -8.59 -9.62 -4.28
C VAL A 220 -9.40 -10.87 -3.99
N TRP A 221 -9.82 -11.06 -2.73
CA TRP A 221 -10.64 -12.19 -2.34
C TRP A 221 -12.00 -12.20 -3.05
N ILE A 222 -12.69 -11.04 -3.11
CA ILE A 222 -13.97 -10.91 -3.82
C ILE A 222 -13.81 -11.21 -5.30
N ALA A 223 -12.74 -10.71 -5.94
CA ALA A 223 -12.47 -11.00 -7.35
C ALA A 223 -12.26 -12.51 -7.60
N GLU A 224 -11.54 -13.18 -6.70
CA GLU A 224 -11.30 -14.62 -6.80
C GLU A 224 -12.59 -15.42 -6.67
N VAL A 225 -13.41 -15.11 -5.68
CA VAL A 225 -14.68 -15.81 -5.42
C VAL A 225 -15.69 -15.58 -6.54
N ASN A 226 -15.69 -14.39 -7.14
CA ASN A 226 -16.59 -14.06 -8.28
C ASN A 226 -16.21 -14.75 -9.58
N LYS A 227 -15.07 -15.44 -9.68
CA LYS A 227 -14.70 -16.20 -10.88
C LYS A 227 -15.54 -17.47 -11.07
N SER A 228 -16.14 -18.00 -10.00
CA SER A 228 -16.92 -19.22 -10.03
C SER A 228 -18.19 -19.10 -9.19
N ILE A 229 -19.33 -19.45 -9.80
CA ILE A 229 -20.61 -19.50 -9.08
C ILE A 229 -20.57 -20.54 -7.96
N GLU A 230 -19.94 -21.67 -8.18
CA GLU A 230 -19.79 -22.73 -7.21
C GLU A 230 -19.04 -22.25 -5.99
N LEU A 231 -17.98 -21.48 -6.19
CA LEU A 231 -17.14 -20.95 -5.13
C LEU A 231 -17.88 -19.93 -4.26
N ILE A 232 -18.61 -18.99 -4.88
CA ILE A 232 -19.37 -17.99 -4.13
C ILE A 232 -20.56 -18.64 -3.37
N VAL A 233 -21.19 -19.67 -3.97
CA VAL A 233 -22.26 -20.46 -3.31
C VAL A 233 -21.70 -21.26 -2.15
N TYR A 234 -20.54 -21.88 -2.29
CA TYR A 234 -19.85 -22.57 -1.20
C TYR A 234 -19.60 -21.63 -0.01
N TRP A 235 -18.97 -20.49 -0.25
CA TRP A 235 -18.68 -19.52 0.81
C TRP A 235 -19.97 -18.96 1.43
N ARG A 236 -20.98 -18.66 0.62
CA ARG A 236 -22.28 -18.25 1.13
C ARG A 236 -22.85 -19.25 2.13
N GLY A 237 -22.79 -20.55 1.81
CA GLY A 237 -23.20 -21.63 2.72
C GLY A 237 -22.46 -21.56 4.05
N LYS A 238 -21.13 -21.41 4.01
CA LYS A 238 -20.30 -21.27 5.21
C LYS A 238 -20.63 -20.02 6.04
N PHE A 239 -20.97 -18.93 5.40
CA PHE A 239 -21.37 -17.71 6.09
C PHE A 239 -22.76 -17.81 6.73
N ILE A 240 -23.70 -18.52 6.10
CA ILE A 240 -25.02 -18.81 6.67
C ILE A 240 -24.85 -19.66 7.95
N GLU A 241 -24.10 -20.78 7.88
CA GLU A 241 -23.79 -21.64 9.02
C GLU A 241 -23.19 -20.84 10.18
N ALA A 242 -22.23 -19.96 9.89
CA ALA A 242 -21.57 -19.14 10.91
C ALA A 242 -22.51 -18.09 11.52
N LEU A 243 -23.38 -17.49 10.71
CA LEU A 243 -24.38 -16.51 11.18
C LEU A 243 -25.42 -17.19 12.09
N GLU A 244 -25.88 -18.37 11.73
CA GLU A 244 -26.79 -19.18 12.57
C GLU A 244 -26.11 -19.56 13.88
N ALA A 245 -24.87 -20.01 13.86
CA ALA A 245 -24.09 -20.30 15.05
C ALA A 245 -23.92 -19.06 15.96
N PHE A 246 -23.63 -17.90 15.36
CA PHE A 246 -23.54 -16.63 16.10
C PHE A 246 -24.87 -16.26 16.75
N ASN A 247 -25.98 -16.37 16.02
CA ASN A 247 -27.31 -15.97 16.49
C ASN A 247 -27.88 -16.93 17.53
N SER A 248 -27.48 -18.19 17.51
CA SER A 248 -27.90 -19.20 18.49
C SER A 248 -26.99 -19.29 19.73
N ASN A 249 -25.86 -18.58 19.74
CA ASN A 249 -24.91 -18.61 20.85
C ASN A 249 -25.51 -17.94 22.10
N PRO A 250 -25.64 -18.66 23.22
CA PRO A 250 -26.26 -18.12 24.47
C PRO A 250 -25.54 -16.86 24.98
N ALA A 251 -24.20 -16.75 24.83
CA ALA A 251 -23.46 -15.59 25.27
C ALA A 251 -23.78 -14.35 24.41
N ASN A 252 -23.96 -14.53 23.09
CA ASN A 252 -24.33 -13.44 22.17
C ASN A 252 -25.79 -12.99 22.46
N ILE A 253 -26.67 -13.90 22.76
CA ILE A 253 -28.07 -13.59 23.12
C ILE A 253 -28.08 -12.80 24.43
N ALA A 254 -27.39 -13.28 25.45
CA ALA A 254 -27.35 -12.64 26.77
C ALA A 254 -26.72 -11.23 26.73
N SER A 255 -25.74 -11.01 25.86
CA SER A 255 -25.09 -9.72 25.69
C SER A 255 -25.82 -8.76 24.72
N GLY A 256 -26.94 -9.20 24.11
CA GLY A 256 -27.70 -8.41 23.13
C GLY A 256 -27.03 -8.25 21.76
N LEU A 257 -25.98 -9.05 21.47
CA LEU A 257 -25.30 -9.06 20.18
C LEU A 257 -26.04 -9.89 19.12
N ALA A 258 -26.86 -10.86 19.58
CA ALA A 258 -27.70 -11.68 18.72
C ALA A 258 -29.18 -11.24 18.83
N PRO A 259 -29.93 -11.23 17.70
CA PRO A 259 -29.43 -11.53 16.33
C PRO A 259 -28.54 -10.42 15.79
N MET A 260 -27.53 -10.82 14.96
CA MET A 260 -26.58 -9.88 14.39
C MET A 260 -27.27 -8.84 13.51
N ARG A 261 -26.96 -7.55 13.75
CA ARG A 261 -27.53 -6.41 13.03
C ARG A 261 -26.47 -5.74 12.15
N GLU A 262 -26.91 -5.08 11.08
CA GLU A 262 -26.03 -4.33 10.17
C GLU A 262 -25.36 -3.14 10.88
N ASP A 263 -26.08 -2.53 11.85
CA ASP A 263 -25.52 -1.56 12.81
C ASP A 263 -25.83 -2.06 14.23
N PRO A 264 -24.85 -2.57 14.97
CA PRO A 264 -25.05 -3.12 16.31
C PRO A 264 -25.41 -2.05 17.36
N THR A 265 -25.21 -0.76 17.05
CA THR A 265 -25.57 0.35 17.95
C THR A 265 -27.02 0.80 17.80
N ASN A 266 -27.71 0.32 16.77
CA ASN A 266 -29.09 0.68 16.45
C ASN A 266 -29.99 -0.55 16.47
N ALA A 267 -30.84 -0.65 17.51
CA ALA A 267 -31.79 -1.77 17.69
C ALA A 267 -32.82 -1.89 16.54
N SER A 268 -33.04 -0.83 15.77
CA SER A 268 -33.93 -0.84 14.60
C SER A 268 -33.21 -1.13 13.28
N SER A 269 -31.90 -1.32 13.32
CA SER A 269 -31.12 -1.65 12.13
C SER A 269 -31.54 -3.02 11.56
N PRO A 270 -31.51 -3.20 10.23
CA PRO A 270 -31.77 -4.49 9.61
C PRO A 270 -30.87 -5.60 10.16
N LEU A 271 -31.37 -6.82 10.13
CA LEU A 271 -30.59 -7.99 10.49
C LEU A 271 -29.58 -8.30 9.36
N VAL A 272 -28.40 -8.75 9.76
CA VAL A 272 -27.44 -9.32 8.79
C VAL A 272 -28.05 -10.59 8.22
N THR A 273 -28.07 -10.67 6.89
CA THR A 273 -28.58 -11.85 6.17
C THR A 273 -27.69 -12.17 4.98
N PHE A 274 -27.65 -13.45 4.61
CA PHE A 274 -27.13 -13.90 3.32
C PHE A 274 -28.28 -14.48 2.52
N PRO A 275 -28.44 -14.15 1.22
CA PRO A 275 -29.50 -14.68 0.40
C PRO A 275 -29.50 -16.22 0.40
N SER A 276 -30.63 -16.83 0.67
CA SER A 276 -30.75 -18.29 0.72
C SER A 276 -30.89 -18.91 -0.70
N ARG A 277 -31.42 -18.13 -1.65
CA ARG A 277 -31.58 -18.51 -3.06
C ARG A 277 -31.22 -17.33 -3.96
N VAL A 278 -30.61 -17.62 -5.11
CA VAL A 278 -30.34 -16.69 -6.21
C VAL A 278 -30.96 -17.26 -7.48
#